data_d44b9c0869dfa12824f15e50105b07d6
#
_entry.id   d44b9c0869dfa12824f15e50105b07d6
#
_cell.length_a   1.000
_cell.length_b   1.000
_cell.length_c   1.000
_cell.angle_alpha   90.00
_cell.angle_beta   90.00
_cell.angle_gamma   90.00
#
_symmetry.space_group_name_H-M   'P 1'
#
loop_
_entity.id
_entity.type
_entity.pdbx_description
1 polymer ?
#
loop_
_entity_poly.entity_id
_entity_poly.type
_entity_poly.pdbx_seq_one_letter_code
_entity_poly.pdbx_strand_id
1 'polypeptide(L)'
;MTPLTSLPEWNALVDETARIRNTTLRDMFRDDPGRSGDLSFDCGPLHVDLSKNLVDFPLLRKLTGLAQASGLEKRRAAMFAGEHINVTEDRAVLHTALRIPVDQDLSVDGQDVAADVHDVLGRMRDFAKALRSGSWRGSTNHTVKEVVNIGIGGSDLGPMMAAKALRPYLTAGITPHFVSNVDPTDLMETLDGLDAESTLFVISSKTFTTSETLANAHAARRWLLGRLGTDTSDEDAVRAVVSRHFVAVSTNADEXXXXXXX
;
A
#
# COMPACT_ATOMS: atom_id res chain seq x y z
N MET A 1 -23.83 12.85 14.38
CA MET A 1 -22.70 13.82 14.50
C MET A 1 -23.15 15.17 14.00
N THR A 2 -22.75 16.24 14.70
CA THR A 2 -22.97 17.61 14.25
C THR A 2 -22.18 17.82 12.94
N PRO A 3 -22.80 18.36 11.87
CA PRO A 3 -22.06 18.65 10.67
C PRO A 3 -20.89 19.60 10.92
N LEU A 4 -19.74 19.32 10.34
CA LEU A 4 -18.54 20.13 10.49
C LEU A 4 -18.81 21.60 10.17
N THR A 5 -19.58 21.84 9.11
CA THR A 5 -19.89 23.18 8.62
C THR A 5 -20.82 23.98 9.53
N SER A 6 -21.41 23.35 10.54
CA SER A 6 -22.28 24.06 11.51
C SER A 6 -21.52 24.47 12.78
N LEU A 7 -20.24 24.12 12.89
CA LEU A 7 -19.43 24.49 14.05
C LEU A 7 -19.03 25.98 13.96
N PRO A 8 -19.02 26.71 15.11
CA PRO A 8 -18.50 28.07 15.12
C PRO A 8 -17.08 28.19 14.59
N GLU A 9 -16.24 27.18 14.88
CA GLU A 9 -14.85 27.12 14.42
C GLU A 9 -14.76 27.06 12.88
N TRP A 10 -15.73 26.42 12.23
CA TRP A 10 -15.80 26.41 10.76
C TRP A 10 -16.09 27.81 10.24
N ASN A 11 -17.05 28.51 10.84
CA ASN A 11 -17.40 29.87 10.41
C ASN A 11 -16.22 30.82 10.61
N ALA A 12 -15.46 30.66 11.69
CA ALA A 12 -14.25 31.45 11.95
C ALA A 12 -13.19 31.23 10.86
N LEU A 13 -13.15 30.03 10.24
CA LEU A 13 -12.24 29.75 9.12
C LEU A 13 -12.76 30.37 7.82
N VAL A 14 -14.08 30.34 7.59
CA VAL A 14 -14.69 31.01 6.42
C VAL A 14 -14.31 32.49 6.40
N ASP A 15 -14.42 33.15 7.56
CA ASP A 15 -14.03 34.57 7.69
C ASP A 15 -12.53 34.76 7.38
N GLU A 16 -11.69 33.82 7.81
CA GLU A 16 -10.25 33.89 7.60
C GLU A 16 -9.86 33.70 6.13
N THR A 17 -10.65 32.94 5.36
CA THR A 17 -10.36 32.76 3.93
C THR A 17 -10.40 34.09 3.15
N ALA A 18 -11.24 35.03 3.56
CA ALA A 18 -11.31 36.36 2.92
C ALA A 18 -9.98 37.11 3.09
N ARG A 19 -9.33 36.95 4.23
CA ARG A 19 -8.00 37.56 4.50
C ARG A 19 -6.89 36.87 3.70
N ILE A 20 -6.86 35.55 3.76
CA ILE A 20 -5.76 34.76 3.16
C ILE A 20 -5.84 34.73 1.62
N ARG A 21 -7.06 34.77 1.05
CA ARG A 21 -7.29 34.60 -0.40
C ARG A 21 -6.53 35.61 -1.24
N ASN A 22 -6.31 36.82 -0.70
CA ASN A 22 -5.66 37.90 -1.44
C ASN A 22 -4.17 38.04 -1.10
N THR A 23 -3.60 37.04 -0.38
CA THR A 23 -2.19 37.02 0.01
C THR A 23 -1.45 36.01 -0.87
N THR A 24 -0.22 36.31 -1.27
CA THR A 24 0.63 35.36 -1.98
C THR A 24 1.72 34.84 -1.04
N LEU A 25 2.28 33.67 -1.38
CA LEU A 25 3.44 33.16 -0.63
C LEU A 25 4.61 34.16 -0.61
N ARG A 26 4.79 34.84 -1.75
CA ARG A 26 5.85 35.87 -1.85
C ARG A 26 5.66 36.97 -0.81
N ASP A 27 4.40 37.43 -0.64
CA ASP A 27 4.09 38.44 0.35
C ASP A 27 4.34 37.90 1.77
N MET A 28 3.90 36.67 2.05
CA MET A 28 4.11 36.04 3.34
C MET A 28 5.58 35.95 3.74
N PHE A 29 6.44 35.56 2.78
CA PHE A 29 7.90 35.48 3.02
C PHE A 29 8.53 36.86 3.15
N ARG A 30 8.04 37.87 2.40
CA ARG A 30 8.52 39.24 2.52
C ARG A 30 8.18 39.81 3.88
N ASP A 31 6.96 39.58 4.34
CA ASP A 31 6.42 40.19 5.56
C ASP A 31 6.86 39.43 6.83
N ASP A 32 7.29 38.19 6.68
CA ASP A 32 7.78 37.33 7.76
C ASP A 32 9.02 36.57 7.30
N PRO A 33 10.21 37.21 7.40
CA PRO A 33 11.47 36.54 6.99
C PRO A 33 11.82 35.30 7.81
N GLY A 34 11.30 35.15 9.04
CA GLY A 34 11.50 33.99 9.89
C GLY A 34 10.63 32.79 9.56
N ARG A 35 9.68 32.98 8.67
CA ARG A 35 8.60 32.05 8.34
C ARG A 35 9.05 30.60 8.11
N SER A 36 10.18 30.40 7.41
CA SER A 36 10.63 29.03 7.11
C SER A 36 11.03 28.26 8.38
N GLY A 37 11.68 28.95 9.32
CA GLY A 37 12.04 28.35 10.62
C GLY A 37 10.83 28.14 11.50
N ASP A 38 9.97 29.19 11.58
CA ASP A 38 8.84 29.20 12.50
C ASP A 38 7.73 28.21 12.12
N LEU A 39 7.62 27.88 10.82
CA LEU A 39 6.63 26.92 10.30
C LEU A 39 7.23 25.58 9.94
N SER A 40 8.44 25.28 10.40
CA SER A 40 9.10 23.99 10.24
C SER A 40 9.31 23.35 11.63
N PHE A 41 9.12 22.04 11.68
CA PHE A 41 9.30 21.28 12.93
C PHE A 41 9.59 19.81 12.64
N ASP A 42 10.20 19.16 13.59
CA ASP A 42 10.47 17.72 13.49
C ASP A 42 9.40 16.93 14.23
N CYS A 43 8.94 15.85 13.59
CA CYS A 43 7.96 14.92 14.14
C CYS A 43 8.54 13.51 14.01
N GLY A 44 9.27 13.07 15.04
CA GLY A 44 10.05 11.84 14.95
C GLY A 44 11.10 11.93 13.84
N PRO A 45 11.10 11.00 12.89
CA PRO A 45 12.07 11.04 11.79
C PRO A 45 11.65 11.95 10.61
N LEU A 46 10.49 12.61 10.73
CA LEU A 46 9.97 13.46 9.64
C LEU A 46 10.29 14.92 9.94
N HIS A 47 10.83 15.63 8.95
CA HIS A 47 10.90 17.09 8.96
C HIS A 47 9.70 17.63 8.19
N VAL A 48 8.89 18.46 8.85
CA VAL A 48 7.66 19.03 8.27
C VAL A 48 7.88 20.52 8.06
N ASP A 49 7.68 21.00 6.84
CA ASP A 49 7.80 22.41 6.47
C ASP A 49 6.44 22.88 5.92
N LEU A 50 5.74 23.70 6.69
CA LEU A 50 4.46 24.30 6.29
C LEU A 50 4.64 25.70 5.68
N SER A 51 5.88 26.21 5.56
CA SER A 51 6.11 27.60 5.15
C SER A 51 5.62 27.91 3.74
N LYS A 52 5.51 26.88 2.87
CA LYS A 52 5.05 27.06 1.49
C LYS A 52 3.56 26.76 1.32
N ASN A 53 2.81 26.67 2.42
CA ASN A 53 1.36 26.64 2.41
C ASN A 53 0.82 28.05 2.68
N LEU A 54 -0.39 28.35 2.22
CA LEU A 54 -1.04 29.65 2.49
C LEU A 54 -1.62 29.65 3.91
N VAL A 55 -0.72 29.56 4.91
CA VAL A 55 -1.07 29.55 6.33
C VAL A 55 -0.15 30.49 7.10
N ASP A 56 -0.68 31.01 8.20
CA ASP A 56 0.08 31.73 9.21
C ASP A 56 -0.36 31.23 10.58
N PHE A 57 0.26 31.72 11.65
CA PHE A 57 -0.07 31.25 13.01
C PHE A 57 -1.53 31.51 13.41
N PRO A 58 -2.13 32.68 13.11
CA PRO A 58 -3.57 32.85 13.38
C PRO A 58 -4.44 31.80 12.70
N LEU A 59 -4.19 31.51 11.43
CA LEU A 59 -4.96 30.50 10.69
C LEU A 59 -4.70 29.09 11.24
N LEU A 60 -3.44 28.75 11.56
CA LEU A 60 -3.11 27.44 12.16
C LEU A 60 -3.82 27.22 13.48
N ARG A 61 -3.92 28.27 14.34
CA ARG A 61 -4.66 28.15 15.59
C ARG A 61 -6.15 27.88 15.35
N LYS A 62 -6.74 28.52 14.33
CA LYS A 62 -8.16 28.27 13.97
C LYS A 62 -8.36 26.87 13.41
N LEU A 63 -7.42 26.39 12.57
CA LEU A 63 -7.47 25.00 12.04
C LEU A 63 -7.37 23.98 13.18
N THR A 64 -6.46 24.21 14.13
CA THR A 64 -6.33 23.35 15.31
C THR A 64 -7.60 23.37 16.15
N GLY A 65 -8.18 24.57 16.36
CA GLY A 65 -9.45 24.70 17.08
C GLY A 65 -10.56 23.90 16.42
N LEU A 66 -10.68 23.97 15.10
CA LEU A 66 -11.68 23.17 14.37
C LEU A 66 -11.43 21.68 14.54
N ALA A 67 -10.17 21.24 14.46
CA ALA A 67 -9.83 19.82 14.67
C ALA A 67 -10.26 19.35 16.07
N GLN A 68 -9.99 20.15 17.08
CA GLN A 68 -10.40 19.87 18.46
C GLN A 68 -11.92 19.82 18.60
N ALA A 69 -12.62 20.85 18.07
CA ALA A 69 -14.08 20.94 18.16
C ALA A 69 -14.78 19.81 17.41
N SER A 70 -14.15 19.29 16.34
CA SER A 70 -14.68 18.15 15.59
C SER A 70 -14.46 16.81 16.31
N GLY A 71 -13.75 16.78 17.44
CA GLY A 71 -13.50 15.58 18.20
C GLY A 71 -12.39 14.70 17.64
N LEU A 72 -11.43 15.28 16.91
CA LEU A 72 -10.35 14.52 16.27
C LEU A 72 -9.58 13.65 17.27
N GLU A 73 -9.26 14.20 18.45
CA GLU A 73 -8.50 13.46 19.46
C GLU A 73 -9.24 12.22 19.95
N LYS A 74 -10.55 12.35 20.20
CA LYS A 74 -11.38 11.22 20.61
C LYS A 74 -11.44 10.16 19.51
N ARG A 75 -11.62 10.58 18.25
CA ARG A 75 -11.68 9.64 17.14
C ARG A 75 -10.33 8.93 16.91
N ARG A 76 -9.22 9.66 17.10
CA ARG A 76 -7.88 9.06 17.01
C ARG A 76 -7.69 8.00 18.10
N ALA A 77 -8.06 8.32 19.34
CA ALA A 77 -7.96 7.36 20.46
C ALA A 77 -8.81 6.11 20.18
N ALA A 78 -10.04 6.30 19.67
CA ALA A 78 -10.93 5.19 19.28
C ALA A 78 -10.32 4.32 18.18
N MET A 79 -9.65 4.94 17.19
CA MET A 79 -8.96 4.21 16.14
C MET A 79 -7.86 3.31 16.71
N PHE A 80 -7.04 3.85 17.61
CA PHE A 80 -5.96 3.07 18.23
C PHE A 80 -6.50 1.97 19.15
N ALA A 81 -7.69 2.17 19.73
CA ALA A 81 -8.34 1.18 20.57
C ALA A 81 -9.07 0.09 19.77
N GLY A 82 -9.13 0.21 18.45
CA GLY A 82 -9.83 -0.75 17.60
C GLY A 82 -11.35 -0.63 17.60
N GLU A 83 -11.88 0.54 18.02
CA GLU A 83 -13.33 0.78 17.95
C GLU A 83 -13.79 0.89 16.49
N HIS A 84 -15.08 0.59 16.25
CA HIS A 84 -15.68 0.63 14.90
C HIS A 84 -15.91 2.07 14.45
N ILE A 85 -14.84 2.80 14.13
CA ILE A 85 -14.93 4.19 13.68
C ILE A 85 -15.32 4.33 12.21
N ASN A 86 -15.22 3.26 11.42
CA ASN A 86 -15.77 3.23 10.06
C ASN A 86 -17.25 2.86 10.17
N VAL A 87 -18.07 3.86 10.40
CA VAL A 87 -19.50 3.68 10.71
C VAL A 87 -20.32 3.22 9.49
N THR A 88 -19.80 3.41 8.27
CA THR A 88 -20.53 3.00 7.05
C THR A 88 -20.43 1.50 6.82
N GLU A 89 -19.36 0.87 7.26
CA GLU A 89 -19.16 -0.58 7.11
C GLU A 89 -19.19 -1.31 8.45
N ASP A 90 -19.39 -0.58 9.54
CA ASP A 90 -19.35 -1.09 10.92
C ASP A 90 -18.04 -1.87 11.17
N ARG A 91 -16.91 -1.20 10.96
CA ARG A 91 -15.60 -1.82 11.08
C ARG A 91 -14.61 -0.97 11.86
N ALA A 92 -13.69 -1.62 12.53
CA ALA A 92 -12.48 -1.00 13.05
C ALA A 92 -11.58 -0.55 11.88
N VAL A 93 -10.72 0.45 12.16
CA VAL A 93 -9.75 0.97 11.18
C VAL A 93 -8.36 0.66 11.74
N LEU A 94 -7.74 -0.41 11.23
CA LEU A 94 -6.59 -1.05 11.88
C LEU A 94 -5.26 -0.77 11.17
N HIS A 95 -5.11 0.37 10.51
CA HIS A 95 -3.84 0.75 9.87
C HIS A 95 -2.68 0.76 10.87
N THR A 96 -2.96 1.13 12.12
CA THR A 96 -1.96 1.18 13.19
C THR A 96 -1.46 -0.20 13.58
N ALA A 97 -2.30 -1.23 13.46
CA ALA A 97 -1.93 -2.60 13.80
C ALA A 97 -0.77 -3.11 12.93
N LEU A 98 -0.67 -2.62 11.66
CA LEU A 98 0.42 -3.01 10.76
C LEU A 98 1.80 -2.53 11.24
N ARG A 99 1.84 -1.66 12.25
CA ARG A 99 3.07 -1.09 12.82
C ARG A 99 3.22 -1.39 14.31
N ILE A 100 2.36 -2.28 14.83
CA ILE A 100 2.36 -2.58 16.26
C ILE A 100 3.66 -3.31 16.63
N PRO A 101 4.36 -2.92 17.72
CA PRO A 101 5.52 -3.66 18.19
C PRO A 101 5.15 -5.08 18.61
N VAL A 102 6.14 -5.99 18.54
CA VAL A 102 5.96 -7.43 18.84
C VAL A 102 5.50 -7.65 20.29
N ASP A 103 5.89 -6.76 21.18
CA ASP A 103 5.59 -6.86 22.62
C ASP A 103 4.29 -6.15 23.02
N GLN A 104 3.47 -5.72 22.05
CA GLN A 104 2.19 -5.10 22.30
C GLN A 104 1.06 -5.95 21.74
N ASP A 105 -0.04 -6.01 22.48
CA ASP A 105 -1.23 -6.75 22.10
C ASP A 105 -2.31 -5.82 21.54
N LEU A 106 -3.10 -6.35 20.63
CA LEU A 106 -4.29 -5.67 20.15
C LEU A 106 -5.33 -6.73 19.77
N SER A 107 -6.43 -6.74 20.52
CA SER A 107 -7.55 -7.63 20.21
C SER A 107 -8.77 -6.80 19.82
N VAL A 108 -9.44 -7.17 18.74
CA VAL A 108 -10.62 -6.50 18.22
C VAL A 108 -11.67 -7.57 17.89
N ASP A 109 -12.85 -7.46 18.45
CA ASP A 109 -13.96 -8.39 18.23
C ASP A 109 -13.58 -9.85 18.55
N GLY A 110 -12.71 -10.04 19.54
CA GLY A 110 -12.28 -11.37 19.95
C GLY A 110 -11.15 -11.96 19.09
N GLN A 111 -10.68 -11.24 18.09
CA GLN A 111 -9.54 -11.65 17.23
C GLN A 111 -8.26 -11.02 17.74
N ASP A 112 -7.20 -11.80 17.85
CA ASP A 112 -5.86 -11.29 18.20
C ASP A 112 -5.21 -10.71 16.94
N VAL A 113 -5.50 -9.43 16.70
CA VAL A 113 -5.03 -8.73 15.49
C VAL A 113 -3.50 -8.61 15.46
N ALA A 114 -2.88 -8.40 16.62
CA ALA A 114 -1.42 -8.26 16.70
C ALA A 114 -0.74 -9.57 16.27
N ALA A 115 -1.21 -10.71 16.80
CA ALA A 115 -0.66 -12.02 16.44
C ALA A 115 -0.83 -12.30 14.94
N ASP A 116 -2.02 -12.00 14.38
CA ASP A 116 -2.28 -12.20 12.96
C ASP A 116 -1.34 -11.39 12.07
N VAL A 117 -1.13 -10.11 12.42
CA VAL A 117 -0.22 -9.24 11.67
C VAL A 117 1.21 -9.80 11.71
N HIS A 118 1.68 -10.20 12.89
CA HIS A 118 3.05 -10.70 13.05
C HIS A 118 3.25 -12.06 12.36
N ASP A 119 2.22 -12.92 12.34
CA ASP A 119 2.27 -14.17 11.57
C ASP A 119 2.47 -13.90 10.08
N VAL A 120 1.65 -12.99 9.51
CA VAL A 120 1.77 -12.64 8.09
C VAL A 120 3.14 -12.02 7.78
N LEU A 121 3.62 -11.11 8.63
CA LEU A 121 4.95 -10.50 8.47
C LEU A 121 6.06 -11.56 8.55
N GLY A 122 5.88 -12.55 9.42
CA GLY A 122 6.82 -13.69 9.53
C GLY A 122 6.88 -14.48 8.22
N ARG A 123 5.72 -14.87 7.70
CA ARG A 123 5.63 -15.61 6.43
C ARG A 123 6.22 -14.81 5.25
N MET A 124 5.96 -13.50 5.20
CA MET A 124 6.54 -12.63 4.18
C MET A 124 8.07 -12.59 4.27
N ARG A 125 8.60 -12.48 5.50
CA ARG A 125 10.04 -12.45 5.75
C ARG A 125 10.69 -13.74 5.27
N ASP A 126 10.11 -14.87 5.63
CA ASP A 126 10.66 -16.19 5.29
C ASP A 126 10.63 -16.42 3.78
N PHE A 127 9.55 -16.05 3.12
CA PHE A 127 9.43 -16.15 1.67
C PHE A 127 10.47 -15.25 0.97
N ALA A 128 10.57 -13.98 1.40
CA ALA A 128 11.56 -13.05 0.83
C ALA A 128 13.00 -13.57 1.04
N LYS A 129 13.27 -14.18 2.20
CA LYS A 129 14.57 -14.78 2.49
C LYS A 129 14.84 -15.95 1.55
N ALA A 130 13.83 -16.80 1.31
CA ALA A 130 13.96 -17.95 0.40
C ALA A 130 14.24 -17.50 -1.04
N LEU A 131 13.57 -16.43 -1.49
CA LEU A 131 13.84 -15.86 -2.81
C LEU A 131 15.27 -15.33 -2.91
N ARG A 132 15.68 -14.48 -1.94
CA ARG A 132 17.00 -13.84 -1.97
C ARG A 132 18.15 -14.84 -1.86
N SER A 133 17.95 -15.93 -1.13
CA SER A 133 18.98 -16.97 -0.99
C SER A 133 19.02 -17.93 -2.18
N GLY A 134 18.02 -17.88 -3.09
CA GLY A 134 17.90 -18.82 -4.18
C GLY A 134 17.39 -20.21 -3.75
N SER A 135 16.93 -20.36 -2.50
CA SER A 135 16.34 -21.62 -2.06
C SER A 135 14.92 -21.82 -2.59
N TRP A 136 14.18 -20.72 -2.87
CA TRP A 136 12.94 -20.82 -3.64
C TRP A 136 13.29 -20.89 -5.12
N ARG A 137 12.73 -21.88 -5.81
CA ARG A 137 13.04 -22.14 -7.21
C ARG A 137 11.77 -22.32 -8.00
N GLY A 138 11.83 -21.94 -9.27
CA GLY A 138 10.76 -22.22 -10.24
C GLY A 138 10.58 -23.70 -10.49
N SER A 139 9.57 -24.04 -11.27
CA SER A 139 9.19 -25.43 -11.55
C SER A 139 10.28 -26.22 -12.28
N THR A 140 11.17 -25.55 -13.01
CA THR A 140 12.32 -26.15 -13.70
C THR A 140 13.61 -26.07 -12.88
N ASN A 141 13.49 -25.78 -11.57
CA ASN A 141 14.60 -25.70 -10.62
C ASN A 141 15.56 -24.52 -10.84
N HIS A 142 15.15 -23.50 -11.62
CA HIS A 142 15.92 -22.27 -11.75
C HIS A 142 15.64 -21.31 -10.60
N THR A 143 16.62 -20.50 -10.20
CA THR A 143 16.43 -19.46 -9.20
C THR A 143 15.64 -18.31 -9.81
N VAL A 144 14.81 -17.67 -8.99
CA VAL A 144 14.02 -16.49 -9.41
C VAL A 144 14.95 -15.29 -9.60
N LYS A 145 14.83 -14.64 -10.75
CA LYS A 145 15.56 -13.42 -11.11
C LYS A 145 14.63 -12.24 -11.38
N GLU A 146 13.42 -12.54 -11.81
CA GLU A 146 12.43 -11.52 -12.17
C GLU A 146 11.19 -11.70 -11.31
N VAL A 147 10.73 -10.61 -10.68
CA VAL A 147 9.51 -10.61 -9.88
C VAL A 147 8.55 -9.58 -10.47
N VAL A 148 7.42 -10.04 -10.99
CA VAL A 148 6.43 -9.20 -11.67
C VAL A 148 5.22 -9.02 -10.73
N ASN A 149 5.03 -7.80 -10.18
CA ASN A 149 3.86 -7.47 -9.40
C ASN A 149 2.73 -7.06 -10.34
N ILE A 150 1.60 -7.74 -10.25
CA ILE A 150 0.38 -7.40 -11.00
C ILE A 150 -0.65 -6.90 -9.99
N GLY A 151 -1.01 -5.62 -10.10
CA GLY A 151 -1.95 -4.99 -9.18
C GLY A 151 -2.32 -3.62 -9.67
N ILE A 152 -3.38 -3.02 -9.10
CA ILE A 152 -3.89 -1.72 -9.54
C ILE A 152 -4.05 -0.81 -8.31
N GLY A 153 -3.88 0.48 -8.50
CA GLY A 153 -4.04 1.47 -7.44
C GLY A 153 -3.08 1.20 -6.28
N GLY A 154 -3.62 0.99 -5.08
CA GLY A 154 -2.80 0.73 -3.88
C GLY A 154 -1.99 -0.56 -3.96
N SER A 155 -2.43 -1.51 -4.78
CA SER A 155 -1.71 -2.78 -4.98
C SER A 155 -0.53 -2.64 -5.95
N ASP A 156 -0.37 -1.48 -6.58
CA ASP A 156 0.74 -1.14 -7.47
C ASP A 156 1.57 0.02 -6.93
N LEU A 157 0.92 1.16 -6.65
CA LEU A 157 1.63 2.41 -6.37
C LEU A 157 2.54 2.31 -5.16
N GLY A 158 2.06 1.69 -4.07
CA GLY A 158 2.87 1.50 -2.86
C GLY A 158 4.08 0.61 -3.11
N PRO A 159 3.89 -0.61 -3.63
CA PRO A 159 5.01 -1.50 -3.95
C PRO A 159 6.02 -0.89 -4.92
N MET A 160 5.55 -0.24 -5.99
CA MET A 160 6.44 0.39 -6.97
C MET A 160 7.23 1.54 -6.33
N MET A 161 6.56 2.38 -5.54
CA MET A 161 7.22 3.48 -4.83
C MET A 161 8.32 2.93 -3.91
N ALA A 162 7.99 1.89 -3.12
CA ALA A 162 8.94 1.30 -2.18
C ALA A 162 10.15 0.70 -2.92
N ALA A 163 9.90 -0.03 -4.03
CA ALA A 163 10.97 -0.62 -4.81
C ALA A 163 11.91 0.45 -5.39
N LYS A 164 11.33 1.55 -5.92
CA LYS A 164 12.11 2.66 -6.47
C LYS A 164 12.90 3.39 -5.39
N ALA A 165 12.28 3.66 -4.24
CA ALA A 165 12.91 4.38 -3.13
C ALA A 165 14.05 3.56 -2.53
N LEU A 166 13.90 2.25 -2.45
CA LEU A 166 14.87 1.34 -1.84
C LEU A 166 15.81 0.71 -2.86
N ARG A 167 15.84 1.23 -4.09
CA ARG A 167 16.69 0.70 -5.16
C ARG A 167 18.17 0.50 -4.76
N PRO A 168 18.79 1.42 -3.97
CA PRO A 168 20.19 1.18 -3.54
C PRO A 168 20.39 -0.03 -2.65
N TYR A 169 19.31 -0.59 -2.08
CA TYR A 169 19.36 -1.74 -1.17
C TYR A 169 18.87 -3.03 -1.83
N LEU A 170 18.59 -3.00 -3.14
CA LEU A 170 18.11 -4.18 -3.87
C LEU A 170 19.12 -5.32 -3.81
N THR A 171 18.62 -6.53 -3.61
CA THR A 171 19.46 -7.73 -3.70
C THR A 171 19.90 -7.93 -5.15
N ALA A 172 21.19 -8.08 -5.36
CA ALA A 172 21.74 -8.29 -6.69
C ALA A 172 21.15 -9.58 -7.30
N GLY A 173 20.77 -9.48 -8.57
CA GLY A 173 20.26 -10.63 -9.32
C GLY A 173 18.75 -10.83 -9.24
N ILE A 174 18.03 -9.95 -8.56
CA ILE A 174 16.55 -9.95 -8.58
C ILE A 174 16.06 -8.58 -9.06
N THR A 175 15.22 -8.57 -10.09
CA THR A 175 14.66 -7.35 -10.68
C THR A 175 13.16 -7.30 -10.47
N PRO A 176 12.62 -6.26 -9.82
CA PRO A 176 11.16 -6.11 -9.70
C PRO A 176 10.58 -5.36 -10.91
N HIS A 177 9.43 -5.82 -11.38
CA HIS A 177 8.63 -5.23 -12.45
C HIS A 177 7.22 -4.99 -11.92
N PHE A 178 6.49 -4.06 -12.54
CA PHE A 178 5.16 -3.66 -12.08
C PHE A 178 4.23 -3.51 -13.28
N VAL A 179 3.10 -4.22 -13.24
CA VAL A 179 2.04 -4.17 -14.26
C VAL A 179 0.77 -3.69 -13.58
N SER A 180 0.27 -2.54 -14.02
CA SER A 180 -0.90 -1.93 -13.37
C SER A 180 -1.98 -1.49 -14.36
N ASN A 181 -1.77 -1.67 -15.66
CA ASN A 181 -2.73 -1.28 -16.67
C ASN A 181 -3.41 -2.53 -17.27
N VAL A 182 -4.71 -2.43 -17.54
CA VAL A 182 -5.47 -3.49 -18.20
C VAL A 182 -5.12 -3.59 -19.70
N ASP A 183 -4.56 -2.53 -20.26
CA ASP A 183 -4.08 -2.58 -21.65
C ASP A 183 -3.03 -3.68 -21.77
N PRO A 184 -3.23 -4.67 -22.66
CA PRO A 184 -2.31 -5.80 -22.77
C PRO A 184 -0.88 -5.40 -23.14
N THR A 185 -0.67 -4.21 -23.69
CA THR A 185 0.67 -3.71 -24.02
C THR A 185 1.53 -3.61 -22.77
N ASP A 186 0.98 -3.14 -21.63
CA ASP A 186 1.71 -3.00 -20.37
C ASP A 186 2.31 -4.34 -19.93
N LEU A 187 1.49 -5.38 -19.93
CA LEU A 187 1.95 -6.73 -19.56
C LEU A 187 2.92 -7.30 -20.62
N MET A 188 2.58 -7.17 -21.90
CA MET A 188 3.39 -7.76 -22.97
C MET A 188 4.78 -7.13 -23.04
N GLU A 189 4.88 -5.81 -22.93
CA GLU A 189 6.18 -5.12 -22.90
C GLU A 189 7.00 -5.51 -21.66
N THR A 190 6.31 -5.68 -20.52
CA THR A 190 6.99 -6.11 -19.28
C THR A 190 7.56 -7.52 -19.44
N LEU A 191 6.80 -8.43 -20.07
CA LEU A 191 7.22 -9.83 -20.23
C LEU A 191 8.22 -10.03 -21.38
N ASP A 192 8.36 -9.04 -22.27
CA ASP A 192 9.27 -9.17 -23.38
C ASP A 192 10.72 -9.28 -22.90
N GLY A 193 11.38 -10.34 -23.28
CA GLY A 193 12.75 -10.61 -22.88
C GLY A 193 12.90 -11.30 -21.52
N LEU A 194 11.82 -11.48 -20.75
CA LEU A 194 11.92 -12.23 -19.48
C LEU A 194 12.00 -13.74 -19.75
N ASP A 195 12.78 -14.39 -18.90
CA ASP A 195 12.94 -15.85 -18.92
C ASP A 195 11.88 -16.46 -17.99
N ALA A 196 10.95 -17.21 -18.56
CA ALA A 196 9.84 -17.83 -17.85
C ALA A 196 10.32 -18.74 -16.70
N GLU A 197 11.47 -19.43 -16.88
CA GLU A 197 11.99 -20.36 -15.89
C GLU A 197 12.43 -19.64 -14.59
N SER A 198 12.76 -18.35 -14.69
CA SER A 198 13.26 -17.55 -13.56
C SER A 198 12.33 -16.39 -13.16
N THR A 199 11.08 -16.38 -13.68
CA THR A 199 10.08 -15.32 -13.39
C THR A 199 9.08 -15.78 -12.33
N LEU A 200 8.83 -14.92 -11.35
CA LEU A 200 7.80 -15.10 -10.32
C LEU A 200 6.78 -13.96 -10.44
N PHE A 201 5.50 -14.29 -10.36
CA PHE A 201 4.40 -13.32 -10.37
C PHE A 201 3.83 -13.15 -8.97
N VAL A 202 3.62 -11.89 -8.57
CA VAL A 202 2.92 -11.53 -7.33
C VAL A 202 1.59 -10.89 -7.74
N ILE A 203 0.47 -11.58 -7.46
CA ILE A 203 -0.86 -11.07 -7.80
C ILE A 203 -1.42 -10.37 -6.57
N SER A 204 -1.48 -9.04 -6.64
CA SER A 204 -1.84 -8.18 -5.51
C SER A 204 -3.26 -7.65 -5.69
N SER A 205 -4.22 -8.20 -4.93
CA SER A 205 -5.61 -7.76 -4.98
C SER A 205 -6.30 -8.06 -3.65
N LYS A 206 -6.79 -7.02 -2.96
CA LYS A 206 -7.41 -7.15 -1.63
C LYS A 206 -8.53 -8.20 -1.64
N THR A 207 -9.47 -8.07 -2.56
CA THR A 207 -10.65 -8.95 -2.65
C THR A 207 -10.46 -10.10 -3.65
N PHE A 208 -9.44 -10.03 -4.48
CA PHE A 208 -9.19 -10.95 -5.59
C PHE A 208 -10.37 -10.99 -6.59
N THR A 209 -11.05 -9.83 -6.74
CA THR A 209 -12.20 -9.67 -7.66
C THR A 209 -11.98 -8.50 -8.63
N THR A 210 -10.80 -7.85 -8.59
CA THR A 210 -10.51 -6.72 -9.48
C THR A 210 -10.29 -7.25 -10.90
N SER A 211 -11.22 -6.93 -11.79
CA SER A 211 -11.26 -7.50 -13.15
C SER A 211 -9.97 -7.29 -13.92
N GLU A 212 -9.38 -6.09 -13.83
CA GLU A 212 -8.15 -5.75 -14.54
C GLU A 212 -6.95 -6.57 -14.03
N THR A 213 -6.85 -6.72 -12.70
CA THR A 213 -5.79 -7.54 -12.09
C THR A 213 -5.93 -8.99 -12.51
N LEU A 214 -7.17 -9.53 -12.50
CA LEU A 214 -7.41 -10.92 -12.89
C LEU A 214 -7.13 -11.14 -14.38
N ALA A 215 -7.52 -10.19 -15.24
CA ALA A 215 -7.24 -10.28 -16.67
C ALA A 215 -5.73 -10.41 -16.94
N ASN A 216 -4.94 -9.54 -16.29
CA ASN A 216 -3.48 -9.59 -16.41
C ASN A 216 -2.89 -10.86 -15.79
N ALA A 217 -3.41 -11.31 -14.65
CA ALA A 217 -2.95 -12.54 -14.00
C ALA A 217 -3.18 -13.76 -14.88
N HIS A 218 -4.37 -13.87 -15.50
CA HIS A 218 -4.67 -14.96 -16.44
C HIS A 218 -3.78 -14.88 -17.68
N ALA A 219 -3.51 -13.69 -18.20
CA ALA A 219 -2.62 -13.52 -19.36
C ALA A 219 -1.18 -13.92 -19.01
N ALA A 220 -0.69 -13.51 -17.82
CA ALA A 220 0.63 -13.91 -17.34
C ALA A 220 0.72 -15.44 -17.16
N ARG A 221 -0.34 -16.07 -16.66
CA ARG A 221 -0.40 -17.52 -16.47
C ARG A 221 -0.32 -18.25 -17.85
N ARG A 222 -1.10 -17.77 -18.83
CA ARG A 222 -1.03 -18.36 -20.18
C ARG A 222 0.37 -18.20 -20.78
N TRP A 223 0.97 -17.01 -20.62
CA TRP A 223 2.34 -16.77 -21.10
C TRP A 223 3.33 -17.75 -20.46
N LEU A 224 3.26 -17.90 -19.13
CA LEU A 224 4.18 -18.77 -18.39
C LEU A 224 4.05 -20.23 -18.85
N LEU A 225 2.81 -20.75 -18.83
CA LEU A 225 2.55 -22.15 -19.19
C LEU A 225 2.99 -22.44 -20.64
N GLY A 226 2.71 -21.52 -21.55
CA GLY A 226 3.13 -21.63 -22.93
C GLY A 226 4.65 -21.64 -23.13
N ARG A 227 5.34 -20.72 -22.40
CA ARG A 227 6.81 -20.63 -22.47
C ARG A 227 7.49 -21.86 -21.86
N LEU A 228 6.89 -22.46 -20.84
CA LEU A 228 7.44 -23.65 -20.20
C LEU A 228 7.00 -24.96 -20.89
N GLY A 229 6.15 -24.88 -21.91
CA GLY A 229 5.66 -26.05 -22.64
C GLY A 229 4.80 -26.97 -21.79
N THR A 230 4.08 -26.40 -20.78
CA THR A 230 3.25 -27.18 -19.88
C THR A 230 1.99 -27.66 -20.59
N ASP A 231 1.67 -28.94 -20.44
CA ASP A 231 0.42 -29.48 -20.95
C ASP A 231 -0.75 -28.93 -20.12
N THR A 232 -1.52 -28.03 -20.71
CA THR A 232 -2.63 -27.36 -20.01
C THR A 232 -3.84 -28.27 -19.81
N SER A 233 -3.85 -29.50 -20.42
CA SER A 233 -4.89 -30.49 -20.15
C SER A 233 -4.55 -31.35 -18.92
N ASP A 234 -3.32 -31.26 -18.42
CA ASP A 234 -2.86 -31.94 -17.19
C ASP A 234 -2.91 -30.96 -16.01
N GLU A 235 -3.96 -31.05 -15.19
CA GLU A 235 -4.18 -30.16 -14.06
C GLU A 235 -3.05 -30.26 -13.04
N ASP A 236 -2.47 -31.43 -12.84
CA ASP A 236 -1.36 -31.59 -11.88
C ASP A 236 -0.09 -30.91 -12.39
N ALA A 237 0.19 -31.02 -13.68
CA ALA A 237 1.32 -30.31 -14.30
C ALA A 237 1.13 -28.78 -14.18
N VAL A 238 -0.07 -28.28 -14.46
CA VAL A 238 -0.39 -26.86 -14.32
C VAL A 238 -0.20 -26.41 -12.87
N ARG A 239 -0.76 -27.18 -11.91
CA ARG A 239 -0.67 -26.85 -10.49
C ARG A 239 0.79 -26.82 -10.02
N ALA A 240 1.60 -27.76 -10.47
CA ALA A 240 3.03 -27.82 -10.12
C ALA A 240 3.78 -26.57 -10.58
N VAL A 241 3.47 -26.07 -11.79
CA VAL A 241 4.09 -24.85 -12.32
C VAL A 241 3.57 -23.63 -11.56
N VAL A 242 2.25 -23.47 -11.44
CA VAL A 242 1.65 -22.28 -10.82
C VAL A 242 2.10 -22.12 -9.38
N SER A 243 2.18 -23.21 -8.61
CA SER A 243 2.59 -23.16 -7.19
C SER A 243 4.03 -22.66 -7.01
N ARG A 244 4.87 -22.73 -8.02
CA ARG A 244 6.26 -22.28 -7.97
C ARG A 244 6.47 -20.87 -8.52
N HIS A 245 5.55 -20.42 -9.37
CA HIS A 245 5.72 -19.17 -10.11
C HIS A 245 4.70 -18.08 -9.76
N PHE A 246 3.69 -18.38 -8.92
CA PHE A 246 2.67 -17.39 -8.52
C PHE A 246 2.52 -17.32 -7.02
N VAL A 247 2.40 -16.10 -6.51
CA VAL A 247 2.10 -15.79 -5.10
C VAL A 247 0.94 -14.79 -5.09
N ALA A 248 -0.06 -15.03 -4.26
CA ALA A 248 -1.19 -14.11 -4.08
C ALA A 248 -0.99 -13.28 -2.81
N VAL A 249 -1.32 -12.00 -2.92
CA VAL A 249 -1.40 -11.08 -1.77
C VAL A 249 -2.86 -10.61 -1.69
N SER A 250 -3.62 -11.17 -0.75
CA SER A 250 -5.07 -10.97 -0.67
C SER A 250 -5.58 -11.23 0.74
N THR A 251 -6.73 -10.66 1.05
CA THR A 251 -7.51 -11.04 2.27
C THR A 251 -8.52 -12.13 1.95
N ASN A 252 -8.69 -12.52 0.67
CA ASN A 252 -9.69 -13.50 0.22
C ASN A 252 -8.97 -14.80 -0.18
N ALA A 253 -8.75 -15.65 0.81
CA ALA A 253 -8.01 -16.91 0.62
C ALA A 253 -8.75 -17.89 -0.31
N ASP A 254 -10.07 -17.89 -0.28
CA ASP A 254 -10.89 -18.80 -1.09
C ASP A 254 -10.74 -18.51 -2.58
N GLU A 255 -10.75 -17.27 -2.95
CA GLU A 255 -10.52 -16.86 -4.35
C GLU A 255 -9.07 -17.08 -4.79
N UNK A 256 -8.34 -16.98 -4.04
CA UNK A 256 -6.96 -17.27 -4.31
C UNK A 256 -6.74 -18.70 -4.66
N UNK A 257 -7.50 -19.47 -4.04
CA UNK A 257 -7.43 -20.86 -4.32
C UNK A 257 -8.17 -21.19 -5.59
N UNK A 258 -9.05 -20.57 -5.81
CA UNK A 258 -9.78 -20.67 -7.03
C UNK A 258 -9.00 -20.10 -8.20
N UNK A 259 -8.40 -19.13 -8.02
CA UNK A 259 -7.62 -18.56 -9.06
C UNK A 259 -6.31 -19.21 -9.33
N UNK A 260 -5.86 -19.78 -8.47
CA UNK A 260 -4.66 -20.52 -8.61
C UNK A 260 -4.89 -21.92 -9.10
N UNK A 261 -5.99 -22.34 -8.76
CA UNK A 261 -6.37 -23.69 -9.08
C UNK A 261 -7.16 -23.81 -10.36
N UNK A 262 -7.80 -22.95 -10.62
CA UNK A 262 -8.59 -22.89 -11.80
C UNK A 262 -7.90 -22.32 -12.93
#